data_f75d9e8306d283e157daad3b9bb000e1
#
_entry.id   f75d9e8306d283e157daad3b9bb000e1
#
_cell.length_a   1.000
_cell.length_b   1.000
_cell.length_c   1.000
_cell.angle_alpha   90.00
_cell.angle_beta   90.00
_cell.angle_gamma   90.00
#
_symmetry.space_group_name_H-M   'P 1'
#
loop_
_entity.id
_entity.type
_entity.pdbx_description
1 polymer ?
#
loop_
_entity_poly.entity_id
_entity_poly.type
_entity_poly.pdbx_seq_one_letter_code
_entity_poly.pdbx_strand_id
1 'polypeptide(L)'
;MRTERNYVNGRFVAPESDAFIVVSNPATEAPFARVPAATPADALAAVDAAAAAQKAWRTLPSAERAAYLHRFADALTARAPQIGAALAQESGKSVEDASNEAVYAGQITRYHAEWARRIEGEIIPSDTPDENLFLQREPIGVVACLIPFNYPVYTLLRKVAPALIAGNTVVVRPSNHTPVSAFEIAKAVDEAGFPPGVVNILTMDHATAEALCTHPAVGMIALTGSVNAGRKVLDYCKANIAKPSLELGGKTPAIIEPDADLERAAAALVASKTTHCGQLCTAIERVYVHDSVHDRFVALLKDKMAAVRSGDRAQDATRMGPLVSAAARAHIHGMVERAVAAGATLETGGTIPDGPGFFYPATLLTNCRQDMEIVQEETFGPVMPVLRYTTLDEAIGFANDHQFGLSSVLYTERYRTAMTVANAIEAGELYVNRTPADPYQGFHAGWKRSGLGGDDGKHGMLEFTQTRLVVMKY
;
A
#
# COMPACT_ATOMS: atom_id res chain seq x y z
N MET A 1 -7.49 7.53 -27.61
CA MET A 1 -7.55 7.66 -26.14
C MET A 1 -8.63 6.72 -25.64
N ARG A 2 -8.29 5.81 -24.71
CA ARG A 2 -9.21 4.85 -24.08
C ARG A 2 -10.20 5.59 -23.17
N THR A 3 -11.46 5.13 -23.10
CA THR A 3 -12.48 5.70 -22.19
C THR A 3 -13.06 4.57 -21.36
N GLU A 4 -13.01 4.73 -20.04
CA GLU A 4 -13.54 3.77 -19.08
C GLU A 4 -14.94 4.14 -18.60
N ARG A 5 -15.56 3.22 -17.84
CA ARG A 5 -16.87 3.40 -17.20
C ARG A 5 -16.80 2.92 -15.76
N ASN A 6 -17.47 3.59 -14.85
CA ASN A 6 -17.61 3.12 -13.48
C ASN A 6 -18.32 1.76 -13.44
N TYR A 7 -17.94 0.90 -12.49
CA TYR A 7 -18.61 -0.37 -12.25
C TYR A 7 -19.44 -0.27 -10.98
N VAL A 8 -20.73 -0.18 -11.11
CA VAL A 8 -21.67 0.03 -10.01
C VAL A 8 -22.86 -0.91 -10.16
N ASN A 9 -23.24 -1.56 -9.06
CA ASN A 9 -24.39 -2.45 -9.00
C ASN A 9 -24.40 -3.52 -10.11
N GLY A 10 -23.23 -4.16 -10.35
CA GLY A 10 -23.07 -5.21 -11.34
C GLY A 10 -23.06 -4.74 -12.80
N ARG A 11 -22.81 -3.47 -13.07
CA ARG A 11 -22.85 -2.91 -14.44
C ARG A 11 -21.78 -1.84 -14.65
N PHE A 12 -21.26 -1.77 -15.88
CA PHE A 12 -20.47 -0.64 -16.35
C PHE A 12 -21.38 0.53 -16.72
N VAL A 13 -21.33 1.60 -15.94
CA VAL A 13 -22.21 2.77 -16.11
C VAL A 13 -21.41 4.00 -16.52
N ALA A 14 -22.00 4.83 -17.39
CA ALA A 14 -21.50 6.17 -17.62
C ALA A 14 -21.80 7.05 -16.39
N PRO A 15 -20.95 8.07 -16.08
CA PRO A 15 -21.27 9.01 -15.02
C PRO A 15 -22.51 9.85 -15.39
N GLU A 16 -23.21 10.41 -14.40
CA GLU A 16 -24.30 11.36 -14.64
C GLU A 16 -23.82 12.64 -15.35
N SER A 17 -22.57 13.04 -15.11
CA SER A 17 -21.90 14.15 -15.77
C SER A 17 -20.99 13.67 -16.90
N ASP A 18 -20.81 14.51 -17.95
CA ASP A 18 -19.81 14.28 -19.00
C ASP A 18 -18.38 14.61 -18.56
N ALA A 19 -18.13 14.71 -17.25
CA ALA A 19 -16.83 15.02 -16.70
C ALA A 19 -15.93 13.78 -16.65
N PHE A 20 -14.67 13.97 -17.07
CA PHE A 20 -13.65 12.91 -17.08
C PHE A 20 -12.35 13.41 -16.44
N ILE A 21 -11.66 12.47 -15.79
CA ILE A 21 -10.29 12.64 -15.34
C ILE A 21 -9.38 12.07 -16.44
N VAL A 22 -8.43 12.89 -16.92
CA VAL A 22 -7.45 12.47 -17.93
C VAL A 22 -6.30 11.76 -17.22
N VAL A 23 -5.91 10.60 -17.74
CA VAL A 23 -4.79 9.80 -17.23
C VAL A 23 -3.65 9.86 -18.24
N SER A 24 -2.48 10.32 -17.79
CA SER A 24 -1.28 10.44 -18.60
C SER A 24 -0.24 9.39 -18.21
N ASN A 25 0.56 8.97 -19.17
CA ASN A 25 1.70 8.10 -18.90
C ASN A 25 2.84 8.92 -18.29
N PRO A 26 3.34 8.60 -17.09
CA PRO A 26 4.37 9.40 -16.41
C PRO A 26 5.75 9.34 -17.08
N ALA A 27 5.99 8.36 -17.98
CA ALA A 27 7.24 8.26 -18.74
C ALA A 27 7.28 9.17 -19.97
N THR A 28 6.10 9.50 -20.54
CA THR A 28 5.99 10.29 -21.77
C THR A 28 5.20 11.59 -21.60
N GLU A 29 4.52 11.74 -20.47
CA GLU A 29 3.55 12.81 -20.14
C GLU A 29 2.31 12.83 -21.06
N ALA A 30 2.26 11.94 -22.04
CA ALA A 30 1.16 11.87 -23.00
C ALA A 30 -0.12 11.28 -22.38
N PRO A 31 -1.29 11.90 -22.63
CA PRO A 31 -2.56 11.35 -22.21
C PRO A 31 -2.88 10.07 -23.01
N PHE A 32 -3.29 8.99 -22.35
CA PHE A 32 -3.64 7.74 -23.02
C PHE A 32 -5.04 7.23 -22.70
N ALA A 33 -5.60 7.63 -21.56
CA ALA A 33 -6.93 7.24 -21.12
C ALA A 33 -7.69 8.41 -20.48
N ARG A 34 -9.01 8.24 -20.38
CA ARG A 34 -9.87 9.06 -19.53
C ARG A 34 -10.82 8.16 -18.75
N VAL A 35 -11.02 8.51 -17.49
CA VAL A 35 -11.90 7.79 -16.57
C VAL A 35 -13.01 8.72 -16.09
N PRO A 36 -14.22 8.22 -15.75
CA PRO A 36 -15.31 9.07 -15.28
C PRO A 36 -14.92 9.88 -14.04
N ALA A 37 -15.35 11.13 -13.94
CA ALA A 37 -15.35 11.88 -12.70
C ALA A 37 -16.75 11.74 -12.08
N ALA A 38 -16.94 10.74 -11.20
CA ALA A 38 -18.21 10.51 -10.54
C ALA A 38 -18.63 11.73 -9.71
N THR A 39 -19.93 12.03 -9.74
CA THR A 39 -20.53 13.06 -8.91
C THR A 39 -20.79 12.54 -7.47
N PRO A 40 -21.10 13.42 -6.50
CA PRO A 40 -21.57 12.97 -5.20
C PRO A 40 -22.80 12.07 -5.29
N ALA A 41 -23.72 12.31 -6.22
CA ALA A 41 -24.90 11.46 -6.45
C ALA A 41 -24.51 10.05 -6.90
N ASP A 42 -23.57 9.92 -7.85
CA ASP A 42 -23.03 8.61 -8.28
C ASP A 42 -22.40 7.85 -7.09
N ALA A 43 -21.62 8.55 -6.26
CA ALA A 43 -20.96 7.96 -5.10
C ALA A 43 -21.96 7.46 -4.05
N LEU A 44 -22.97 8.28 -3.73
CA LEU A 44 -24.03 7.89 -2.80
C LEU A 44 -24.84 6.70 -3.33
N ALA A 45 -25.21 6.71 -4.62
CA ALA A 45 -25.91 5.59 -5.25
C ALA A 45 -25.09 4.27 -5.21
N ALA A 46 -23.75 4.35 -5.34
CA ALA A 46 -22.89 3.18 -5.19
C ALA A 46 -22.89 2.64 -3.75
N VAL A 47 -22.91 3.51 -2.73
CA VAL A 47 -23.02 3.08 -1.32
C VAL A 47 -24.41 2.49 -1.04
N ASP A 48 -25.48 3.08 -1.56
CA ASP A 48 -26.84 2.53 -1.42
C ASP A 48 -26.97 1.15 -2.04
N ALA A 49 -26.38 0.93 -3.24
CA ALA A 49 -26.32 -0.37 -3.87
C ALA A 49 -25.54 -1.39 -3.02
N ALA A 50 -24.40 -0.97 -2.45
CA ALA A 50 -23.61 -1.82 -1.56
C ALA A 50 -24.37 -2.17 -0.27
N ALA A 51 -25.08 -1.22 0.35
CA ALA A 51 -25.89 -1.42 1.55
C ALA A 51 -27.08 -2.36 1.29
N ALA A 52 -27.72 -2.25 0.14
CA ALA A 52 -28.80 -3.16 -0.26
C ALA A 52 -28.27 -4.60 -0.47
N ALA A 53 -27.15 -4.77 -1.16
CA ALA A 53 -26.54 -6.07 -1.43
C ALA A 53 -26.00 -6.74 -0.15
N GLN A 54 -25.51 -5.96 0.81
CA GLN A 54 -24.90 -6.45 2.05
C GLN A 54 -25.86 -7.35 2.86
N LYS A 55 -27.14 -7.08 2.83
CA LYS A 55 -28.17 -7.85 3.56
C LYS A 55 -28.19 -9.33 3.13
N ALA A 56 -28.11 -9.58 1.84
CA ALA A 56 -28.09 -10.95 1.29
C ALA A 56 -26.68 -11.55 1.35
N TRP A 57 -25.63 -10.74 1.03
CA TRP A 57 -24.25 -11.21 1.01
C TRP A 57 -23.77 -11.73 2.37
N ARG A 58 -24.09 -11.04 3.48
CA ARG A 58 -23.70 -11.45 4.83
C ARG A 58 -24.33 -12.78 5.27
N THR A 59 -25.50 -13.13 4.72
CA THR A 59 -26.21 -14.36 5.10
C THR A 59 -25.75 -15.58 4.33
N LEU A 60 -24.98 -15.41 3.25
CA LEU A 60 -24.38 -16.52 2.53
C LEU A 60 -23.38 -17.25 3.43
N PRO A 61 -23.38 -18.60 3.41
CA PRO A 61 -22.30 -19.37 4.03
C PRO A 61 -20.92 -18.88 3.55
N SER A 62 -19.95 -18.79 4.45
CA SER A 62 -18.60 -18.30 4.09
C SER A 62 -17.94 -19.12 2.98
N ALA A 63 -18.27 -20.42 2.87
CA ALA A 63 -17.81 -21.28 1.79
C ALA A 63 -18.36 -20.86 0.41
N GLU A 64 -19.60 -20.33 0.36
CA GLU A 64 -20.16 -19.80 -0.89
C GLU A 64 -19.49 -18.46 -1.27
N ARG A 65 -19.26 -17.57 -0.27
CA ARG A 65 -18.47 -16.35 -0.50
C ARG A 65 -17.08 -16.67 -1.03
N ALA A 66 -16.41 -17.69 -0.46
CA ALA A 66 -15.11 -18.16 -0.93
C ALA A 66 -15.14 -18.64 -2.40
N ALA A 67 -16.20 -19.29 -2.82
CA ALA A 67 -16.35 -19.74 -4.23
C ALA A 67 -16.36 -18.54 -5.20
N TYR A 68 -16.97 -17.41 -4.83
CA TYR A 68 -16.88 -16.18 -5.62
C TYR A 68 -15.45 -15.63 -5.65
N LEU A 69 -14.75 -15.60 -4.51
CA LEU A 69 -13.37 -15.13 -4.44
C LEU A 69 -12.41 -16.03 -5.24
N HIS A 70 -12.61 -17.35 -5.24
CA HIS A 70 -11.80 -18.24 -6.06
C HIS A 70 -11.99 -17.96 -7.56
N ARG A 71 -13.24 -17.81 -8.05
CA ARG A 71 -13.50 -17.41 -9.44
C ARG A 71 -12.88 -16.05 -9.76
N PHE A 72 -12.96 -15.11 -8.81
CA PHE A 72 -12.33 -13.80 -8.96
C PHE A 72 -10.80 -13.89 -9.06
N ALA A 73 -10.16 -14.69 -8.23
CA ALA A 73 -8.72 -14.94 -8.31
C ALA A 73 -8.31 -15.59 -9.64
N ASP A 74 -9.14 -16.51 -10.17
CA ASP A 74 -8.93 -17.11 -11.49
C ASP A 74 -9.04 -16.06 -12.61
N ALA A 75 -10.06 -15.21 -12.57
CA ALA A 75 -10.27 -14.13 -13.52
C ALA A 75 -9.14 -13.09 -13.46
N LEU A 76 -8.67 -12.70 -12.25
CA LEU A 76 -7.52 -11.81 -12.09
C LEU A 76 -6.25 -12.40 -12.74
N THR A 77 -5.99 -13.68 -12.50
CA THR A 77 -4.83 -14.38 -13.06
C THR A 77 -4.92 -14.46 -14.58
N ALA A 78 -6.09 -14.80 -15.12
CA ALA A 78 -6.32 -14.86 -16.56
C ALA A 78 -6.19 -13.49 -17.24
N ARG A 79 -6.58 -12.41 -16.55
CA ARG A 79 -6.49 -11.04 -17.04
C ARG A 79 -5.18 -10.32 -16.66
N ALA A 80 -4.23 -11.01 -16.04
CA ALA A 80 -2.96 -10.38 -15.62
C ALA A 80 -2.23 -9.64 -16.76
N PRO A 81 -2.21 -10.13 -18.02
CA PRO A 81 -1.62 -9.37 -19.12
C PRO A 81 -2.34 -8.05 -19.43
N GLN A 82 -3.67 -8.00 -19.37
CA GLN A 82 -4.46 -6.81 -19.63
C GLN A 82 -4.36 -5.81 -18.48
N ILE A 83 -4.45 -6.30 -17.24
CA ILE A 83 -4.23 -5.48 -16.03
C ILE A 83 -2.81 -4.92 -16.03
N GLY A 84 -1.81 -5.76 -16.32
CA GLY A 84 -0.41 -5.36 -16.40
C GLY A 84 -0.14 -4.31 -17.48
N ALA A 85 -0.73 -4.47 -18.66
CA ALA A 85 -0.58 -3.49 -19.75
C ALA A 85 -1.19 -2.12 -19.37
N ALA A 86 -2.34 -2.09 -18.70
CA ALA A 86 -2.96 -0.87 -18.21
C ALA A 86 -2.10 -0.22 -17.10
N LEU A 87 -1.69 -1.01 -16.11
CA LEU A 87 -0.88 -0.55 -14.98
C LEU A 87 0.49 -0.02 -15.42
N ALA A 88 1.15 -0.68 -16.38
CA ALA A 88 2.43 -0.21 -16.92
C ALA A 88 2.31 1.18 -17.54
N GLN A 89 1.23 1.44 -18.29
CA GLN A 89 1.01 2.76 -18.91
C GLN A 89 0.74 3.87 -17.91
N GLU A 90 -0.02 3.58 -16.84
CA GLU A 90 -0.40 4.62 -15.86
C GLU A 90 0.64 4.83 -14.76
N SER A 91 1.53 3.86 -14.50
CA SER A 91 2.50 3.90 -13.40
C SER A 91 3.97 4.02 -13.84
N GLY A 92 4.28 3.75 -15.11
CA GLY A 92 5.65 3.66 -15.60
C GLY A 92 6.41 2.40 -15.16
N LYS A 93 5.73 1.39 -14.61
CA LYS A 93 6.30 0.05 -14.38
C LYS A 93 6.58 -0.67 -15.69
N SER A 94 7.43 -1.71 -15.68
CA SER A 94 7.48 -2.65 -16.81
C SER A 94 6.18 -3.43 -16.92
N VAL A 95 5.85 -3.90 -18.12
CA VAL A 95 4.68 -4.77 -18.33
C VAL A 95 4.81 -6.05 -17.50
N GLU A 96 6.03 -6.57 -17.35
CA GLU A 96 6.31 -7.76 -16.54
C GLU A 96 6.00 -7.52 -15.05
N ASP A 97 6.57 -6.46 -14.44
CA ASP A 97 6.32 -6.15 -13.02
C ASP A 97 4.84 -5.86 -12.76
N ALA A 98 4.20 -5.13 -13.67
CA ALA A 98 2.78 -4.82 -13.58
C ALA A 98 1.88 -6.07 -13.72
N SER A 99 2.25 -7.00 -14.59
CA SER A 99 1.53 -8.28 -14.73
C SER A 99 1.77 -9.18 -13.51
N ASN A 100 2.99 -9.20 -12.97
CA ASN A 100 3.30 -9.92 -11.74
C ASN A 100 2.53 -9.37 -10.55
N GLU A 101 2.30 -8.05 -10.46
CA GLU A 101 1.43 -7.46 -9.43
C GLU A 101 0.00 -8.02 -9.53
N ALA A 102 -0.55 -8.18 -10.74
CA ALA A 102 -1.87 -8.75 -10.94
C ALA A 102 -1.93 -10.25 -10.58
N VAL A 103 -0.90 -11.03 -10.90
CA VAL A 103 -0.79 -12.42 -10.46
C VAL A 103 -0.75 -12.53 -8.93
N TYR A 104 0.05 -11.68 -8.29
CA TYR A 104 0.17 -11.63 -6.84
C TYR A 104 -1.15 -11.21 -6.17
N ALA A 105 -1.88 -10.28 -6.78
CA ALA A 105 -3.23 -9.92 -6.35
C ALA A 105 -4.22 -11.10 -6.44
N GLY A 106 -4.11 -11.95 -7.44
CA GLY A 106 -4.84 -13.23 -7.51
C GLY A 106 -4.48 -14.18 -6.37
N GLN A 107 -3.20 -14.26 -6.00
CA GLN A 107 -2.73 -15.12 -4.90
C GLN A 107 -3.27 -14.65 -3.54
N ILE A 108 -3.21 -13.35 -3.24
CA ILE A 108 -3.77 -12.80 -1.98
C ILE A 108 -5.29 -12.99 -1.93
N THR A 109 -5.99 -12.88 -3.06
CA THR A 109 -7.43 -13.14 -3.13
C THR A 109 -7.75 -14.60 -2.76
N ARG A 110 -6.98 -15.57 -3.26
CA ARG A 110 -7.10 -16.99 -2.87
C ARG A 110 -6.81 -17.19 -1.39
N TYR A 111 -5.73 -16.61 -0.88
CA TYR A 111 -5.35 -16.69 0.52
C TYR A 111 -6.51 -16.25 1.44
N HIS A 112 -7.15 -15.12 1.11
CA HIS A 112 -8.30 -14.66 1.89
C HIS A 112 -9.55 -15.54 1.70
N ALA A 113 -9.78 -16.10 0.52
CA ALA A 113 -10.86 -17.07 0.31
C ALA A 113 -10.73 -18.30 1.21
N GLU A 114 -9.51 -18.75 1.50
CA GLU A 114 -9.22 -19.89 2.36
C GLU A 114 -9.55 -19.65 3.85
N TRP A 115 -9.78 -18.41 4.25
CA TRP A 115 -10.26 -18.08 5.60
C TRP A 115 -11.73 -18.41 5.82
N ALA A 116 -12.47 -18.84 4.82
CA ALA A 116 -13.90 -19.15 4.90
C ALA A 116 -14.28 -20.07 6.10
N ARG A 117 -13.39 -20.98 6.49
CA ARG A 117 -13.62 -21.91 7.61
C ARG A 117 -12.71 -21.64 8.82
N ARG A 118 -12.08 -20.44 8.86
CA ARG A 118 -11.12 -20.06 9.90
C ARG A 118 -11.46 -18.73 10.57
N ILE A 119 -12.62 -18.15 10.24
CA ILE A 119 -13.19 -16.99 10.93
C ILE A 119 -13.97 -17.53 12.13
N GLU A 120 -13.23 -17.75 13.21
CA GLU A 120 -13.71 -18.42 14.41
C GLU A 120 -14.29 -17.41 15.41
N GLY A 121 -15.22 -17.90 16.26
CA GLY A 121 -15.66 -17.24 17.48
C GLY A 121 -15.01 -17.87 18.72
N GLU A 122 -15.46 -17.45 19.89
CA GLU A 122 -14.95 -17.93 21.17
C GLU A 122 -16.12 -18.39 22.04
N ILE A 123 -15.88 -19.40 22.88
CA ILE A 123 -16.77 -19.81 23.98
C ILE A 123 -16.07 -19.44 25.26
N ILE A 124 -16.67 -18.54 26.02
CA ILE A 124 -16.09 -17.97 27.24
C ILE A 124 -16.86 -18.54 28.44
N PRO A 125 -16.18 -19.05 29.51
CA PRO A 125 -16.85 -19.46 30.73
C PRO A 125 -17.65 -18.32 31.36
N SER A 126 -18.85 -18.63 31.87
CA SER A 126 -19.65 -17.69 32.66
C SER A 126 -19.48 -17.95 34.15
N ASP A 127 -19.47 -16.90 34.95
CA ASP A 127 -19.56 -16.97 36.43
C ASP A 127 -21.00 -17.23 36.93
N THR A 128 -21.98 -17.20 36.02
CA THR A 128 -23.39 -17.46 36.33
C THR A 128 -23.75 -18.91 36.03
N PRO A 129 -24.35 -19.68 36.94
CA PRO A 129 -24.83 -21.04 36.66
C PRO A 129 -25.84 -21.05 35.51
N ASP A 130 -25.84 -22.13 34.71
CA ASP A 130 -26.75 -22.36 33.58
C ASP A 130 -26.67 -21.25 32.49
N GLU A 131 -25.46 -20.74 32.22
CA GLU A 131 -25.21 -19.69 31.26
C GLU A 131 -23.98 -19.98 30.40
N ASN A 132 -24.10 -19.74 29.10
CA ASN A 132 -23.00 -19.79 28.14
C ASN A 132 -22.78 -18.44 27.48
N LEU A 133 -21.51 -18.07 27.31
CA LEU A 133 -21.09 -16.87 26.60
C LEU A 133 -20.44 -17.24 25.28
N PHE A 134 -20.96 -16.70 24.16
CA PHE A 134 -20.40 -16.87 22.83
C PHE A 134 -19.96 -15.53 22.27
N LEU A 135 -18.73 -15.45 21.77
CA LEU A 135 -18.24 -14.28 21.03
C LEU A 135 -18.22 -14.64 19.55
N GLN A 136 -19.08 -14.00 18.77
CA GLN A 136 -19.22 -14.26 17.33
C GLN A 136 -18.57 -13.15 16.52
N ARG A 137 -18.01 -13.51 15.35
CA ARG A 137 -17.53 -12.55 14.36
C ARG A 137 -18.62 -12.22 13.36
N GLU A 138 -18.86 -10.93 13.17
CA GLU A 138 -19.88 -10.40 12.27
C GLU A 138 -19.24 -9.43 11.26
N PRO A 139 -19.76 -9.31 10.02
CA PRO A 139 -19.32 -8.28 9.09
C PRO A 139 -19.64 -6.89 9.63
N ILE A 140 -18.82 -5.91 9.28
CA ILE A 140 -19.02 -4.50 9.63
C ILE A 140 -20.16 -3.88 8.79
N GLY A 141 -20.28 -4.25 7.50
CA GLY A 141 -21.29 -3.75 6.59
C GLY A 141 -20.72 -3.28 5.27
N VAL A 142 -20.85 -1.99 4.94
CA VAL A 142 -20.24 -1.38 3.75
C VAL A 142 -18.85 -0.86 4.11
N VAL A 143 -17.85 -1.21 3.29
CA VAL A 143 -16.47 -0.75 3.43
C VAL A 143 -16.11 0.18 2.27
N ALA A 144 -15.71 1.40 2.57
CA ALA A 144 -15.10 2.32 1.62
C ALA A 144 -13.59 2.02 1.52
N CYS A 145 -13.13 1.59 0.35
CA CYS A 145 -11.72 1.26 0.10
C CYS A 145 -11.05 2.38 -0.72
N LEU A 146 -10.11 3.09 -0.11
CA LEU A 146 -9.36 4.18 -0.75
C LEU A 146 -7.96 3.67 -1.11
N ILE A 147 -7.68 3.58 -2.42
CA ILE A 147 -6.52 2.86 -2.96
C ILE A 147 -5.44 3.84 -3.43
N PRO A 148 -4.15 3.61 -3.12
CA PRO A 148 -3.03 4.45 -3.52
C PRO A 148 -2.64 4.22 -4.98
N PHE A 149 -1.67 5.02 -5.47
CA PHE A 149 -1.22 4.93 -6.86
C PHE A 149 -0.07 3.94 -7.10
N ASN A 150 0.71 3.63 -6.08
CA ASN A 150 2.01 2.95 -6.24
C ASN A 150 1.91 1.44 -6.50
N TYR A 151 1.03 0.75 -5.78
CA TYR A 151 0.69 -0.67 -5.98
C TYR A 151 -0.84 -0.84 -6.02
N PRO A 152 -1.52 -0.20 -7.00
CA PRO A 152 -2.98 -0.07 -6.97
C PRO A 152 -3.72 -1.39 -7.13
N VAL A 153 -3.17 -2.35 -7.87
CA VAL A 153 -3.78 -3.67 -8.09
C VAL A 153 -3.66 -4.52 -6.83
N TYR A 154 -2.46 -4.64 -6.28
CA TYR A 154 -2.21 -5.41 -5.06
C TYR A 154 -2.98 -4.83 -3.86
N THR A 155 -2.87 -3.52 -3.62
CA THR A 155 -3.51 -2.86 -2.47
C THR A 155 -5.04 -2.91 -2.56
N LEU A 156 -5.61 -2.85 -3.78
CA LEU A 156 -7.05 -3.02 -3.95
C LEU A 156 -7.49 -4.39 -3.44
N LEU A 157 -6.83 -5.47 -3.85
CA LEU A 157 -7.20 -6.82 -3.45
C LEU A 157 -6.86 -7.12 -1.98
N ARG A 158 -5.82 -6.53 -1.44
CA ARG A 158 -5.46 -6.56 -0.01
C ARG A 158 -6.60 -6.08 0.90
N LYS A 159 -7.43 -5.13 0.42
CA LYS A 159 -8.58 -4.59 1.15
C LYS A 159 -9.90 -5.28 0.76
N VAL A 160 -10.11 -5.51 -0.52
CA VAL A 160 -11.37 -6.06 -1.03
C VAL A 160 -11.56 -7.53 -0.66
N ALA A 161 -10.52 -8.36 -0.80
CA ALA A 161 -10.66 -9.80 -0.57
C ALA A 161 -11.02 -10.14 0.90
N PRO A 162 -10.32 -9.59 1.94
CA PRO A 162 -10.70 -9.83 3.32
C PRO A 162 -12.08 -9.23 3.68
N ALA A 163 -12.43 -8.06 3.12
CA ALA A 163 -13.75 -7.48 3.32
C ALA A 163 -14.86 -8.42 2.82
N LEU A 164 -14.72 -8.94 1.60
CA LEU A 164 -15.73 -9.81 0.99
C LEU A 164 -15.87 -11.15 1.71
N ILE A 165 -14.76 -11.80 2.08
CA ILE A 165 -14.84 -13.10 2.79
C ILE A 165 -15.44 -12.94 4.18
N ALA A 166 -15.21 -11.82 4.85
CA ALA A 166 -15.83 -11.49 6.13
C ALA A 166 -17.34 -11.21 6.01
N GLY A 167 -17.88 -11.05 4.78
CA GLY A 167 -19.31 -10.79 4.54
C GLY A 167 -19.68 -9.31 4.37
N ASN A 168 -18.69 -8.44 4.17
CA ASN A 168 -18.91 -7.03 3.83
C ASN A 168 -19.11 -6.84 2.34
N THR A 169 -19.69 -5.71 1.96
CA THR A 169 -19.68 -5.19 0.58
C THR A 169 -18.73 -4.00 0.48
N VAL A 170 -18.27 -3.69 -0.73
CA VAL A 170 -17.22 -2.69 -0.92
C VAL A 170 -17.58 -1.64 -1.95
N VAL A 171 -17.14 -0.40 -1.68
CA VAL A 171 -17.07 0.70 -2.64
C VAL A 171 -15.63 1.16 -2.74
N VAL A 172 -15.03 0.96 -3.90
CA VAL A 172 -13.59 1.17 -4.15
C VAL A 172 -13.39 2.49 -4.90
N ARG A 173 -12.52 3.33 -4.35
CA ARG A 173 -12.02 4.54 -5.02
C ARG A 173 -10.53 4.37 -5.31
N PRO A 174 -10.15 4.06 -6.56
CA PRO A 174 -8.75 4.02 -6.97
C PRO A 174 -8.16 5.44 -7.01
N SER A 175 -6.82 5.52 -6.93
CA SER A 175 -6.11 6.79 -7.15
C SER A 175 -6.37 7.33 -8.56
N ASN A 176 -6.51 8.64 -8.68
CA ASN A 176 -6.66 9.30 -10.00
C ASN A 176 -5.38 9.24 -10.85
N HIS A 177 -4.23 8.89 -10.27
CA HIS A 177 -3.00 8.66 -11.02
C HIS A 177 -2.96 7.29 -11.71
N THR A 178 -3.56 6.25 -11.08
CA THR A 178 -3.53 4.88 -11.57
C THR A 178 -4.92 4.22 -11.50
N PRO A 179 -5.93 4.77 -12.17
CA PRO A 179 -7.29 4.26 -12.08
C PRO A 179 -7.63 3.21 -13.14
N VAL A 180 -6.87 3.12 -14.24
CA VAL A 180 -7.24 2.31 -15.42
C VAL A 180 -7.16 0.82 -15.13
N SER A 181 -6.13 0.38 -14.39
CA SER A 181 -6.00 -1.00 -13.93
C SER A 181 -7.15 -1.46 -13.05
N ALA A 182 -7.75 -0.55 -12.25
CA ALA A 182 -8.93 -0.88 -11.44
C ALA A 182 -10.16 -1.21 -12.30
N PHE A 183 -10.31 -0.64 -13.50
CA PHE A 183 -11.39 -1.01 -14.42
C PHE A 183 -11.12 -2.35 -15.14
N GLU A 184 -9.86 -2.75 -15.30
CA GLU A 184 -9.56 -4.12 -15.71
C GLU A 184 -9.88 -5.13 -14.61
N ILE A 185 -9.66 -4.75 -13.33
CA ILE A 185 -10.13 -5.55 -12.17
C ILE A 185 -11.66 -5.61 -12.14
N ALA A 186 -12.36 -4.51 -12.45
CA ALA A 186 -13.82 -4.51 -12.53
C ALA A 186 -14.35 -5.54 -13.53
N LYS A 187 -13.66 -5.76 -14.66
CA LYS A 187 -14.02 -6.82 -15.61
C LYS A 187 -13.82 -8.22 -15.03
N ALA A 188 -12.78 -8.42 -14.20
CA ALA A 188 -12.60 -9.68 -13.48
C ALA A 188 -13.69 -9.89 -12.41
N VAL A 189 -14.18 -8.81 -11.77
CA VAL A 189 -15.34 -8.88 -10.86
C VAL A 189 -16.60 -9.32 -11.60
N ASP A 190 -16.85 -8.75 -12.77
CA ASP A 190 -17.99 -9.11 -13.64
C ASP A 190 -17.92 -10.57 -14.08
N GLU A 191 -16.77 -11.03 -14.55
CA GLU A 191 -16.50 -12.43 -14.94
C GLU A 191 -16.65 -13.41 -13.77
N ALA A 192 -16.30 -13.01 -12.54
CA ALA A 192 -16.48 -13.84 -11.34
C ALA A 192 -17.96 -14.00 -10.93
N GLY A 193 -18.85 -13.15 -11.46
CA GLY A 193 -20.28 -13.22 -11.27
C GLY A 193 -20.75 -12.85 -9.87
N PHE A 194 -20.12 -11.89 -9.22
CA PHE A 194 -20.59 -11.37 -7.93
C PHE A 194 -22.02 -10.83 -8.03
N PRO A 195 -22.86 -11.00 -6.99
CA PRO A 195 -24.17 -10.36 -6.96
C PRO A 195 -24.06 -8.85 -7.14
N PRO A 196 -25.00 -8.21 -7.88
CA PRO A 196 -25.01 -6.76 -8.04
C PRO A 196 -24.90 -6.00 -6.72
N GLY A 197 -24.05 -4.98 -6.66
CA GLY A 197 -23.82 -4.15 -5.49
C GLY A 197 -22.76 -4.69 -4.49
N VAL A 198 -22.34 -5.95 -4.58
CA VAL A 198 -21.32 -6.52 -3.66
C VAL A 198 -19.98 -5.84 -3.85
N VAL A 199 -19.58 -5.54 -5.08
CA VAL A 199 -18.36 -4.80 -5.43
C VAL A 199 -18.74 -3.64 -6.33
N ASN A 200 -18.27 -2.43 -5.96
CA ASN A 200 -18.46 -1.20 -6.75
C ASN A 200 -17.11 -0.51 -6.88
N ILE A 201 -16.77 -0.06 -8.10
CA ILE A 201 -15.48 0.59 -8.42
C ILE A 201 -15.78 1.87 -9.21
N LEU A 202 -15.42 3.02 -8.65
CA LEU A 202 -15.65 4.30 -9.31
C LEU A 202 -14.56 5.32 -8.99
N THR A 203 -14.24 6.14 -9.99
CA THR A 203 -13.26 7.24 -9.88
C THR A 203 -13.97 8.55 -9.55
N MET A 204 -13.33 9.36 -8.71
CA MET A 204 -13.88 10.62 -8.23
C MET A 204 -12.79 11.53 -7.69
N ASP A 205 -13.11 12.80 -7.49
CA ASP A 205 -12.26 13.75 -6.79
C ASP A 205 -12.28 13.57 -5.26
N HIS A 206 -11.56 14.41 -4.54
CA HIS A 206 -11.49 14.32 -3.08
C HIS A 206 -12.78 14.75 -2.39
N ALA A 207 -13.50 15.73 -2.94
CA ALA A 207 -14.75 16.22 -2.36
C ALA A 207 -15.87 15.15 -2.48
N THR A 208 -15.94 14.49 -3.62
CA THR A 208 -16.85 13.36 -3.84
C THR A 208 -16.48 12.15 -2.96
N ALA A 209 -15.18 11.91 -2.74
CA ALA A 209 -14.72 10.85 -1.83
C ALA A 209 -15.13 11.14 -0.36
N GLU A 210 -15.20 12.40 0.05
CA GLU A 210 -15.77 12.78 1.36
C GLU A 210 -17.24 12.37 1.46
N ALA A 211 -18.07 12.69 0.44
CA ALA A 211 -19.48 12.30 0.44
C ALA A 211 -19.65 10.77 0.50
N LEU A 212 -18.82 10.00 -0.22
CA LEU A 212 -18.77 8.54 -0.12
C LEU A 212 -18.46 8.07 1.31
N CYS A 213 -17.41 8.60 1.92
CA CYS A 213 -16.91 8.15 3.22
C CYS A 213 -17.83 8.55 4.39
N THR A 214 -18.56 9.67 4.27
CA THR A 214 -19.46 10.16 5.31
C THR A 214 -20.89 9.65 5.19
N HIS A 215 -21.18 8.80 4.20
CA HIS A 215 -22.51 8.20 4.04
C HIS A 215 -22.87 7.31 5.24
N PRO A 216 -24.09 7.42 5.81
CA PRO A 216 -24.48 6.69 7.04
C PRO A 216 -24.35 5.16 6.98
N ALA A 217 -24.42 4.56 5.81
CA ALA A 217 -24.26 3.12 5.64
C ALA A 217 -22.78 2.65 5.64
N VAL A 218 -21.81 3.56 5.55
CA VAL A 218 -20.39 3.20 5.58
C VAL A 218 -19.97 2.91 7.02
N GLY A 219 -19.71 1.64 7.32
CA GLY A 219 -19.26 1.19 8.64
C GLY A 219 -17.73 1.16 8.81
N MET A 220 -16.99 1.16 7.71
CA MET A 220 -15.52 1.15 7.74
C MET A 220 -14.93 1.93 6.57
N ILE A 221 -13.84 2.65 6.83
CA ILE A 221 -13.02 3.30 5.79
C ILE A 221 -11.62 2.69 5.86
N ALA A 222 -11.24 1.96 4.81
CA ALA A 222 -9.93 1.35 4.66
C ALA A 222 -9.09 2.16 3.66
N LEU A 223 -8.01 2.78 4.13
CA LEU A 223 -7.13 3.63 3.34
C LEU A 223 -5.70 3.06 3.33
N THR A 224 -5.06 3.07 2.17
CA THR A 224 -3.59 3.13 2.07
C THR A 224 -3.21 4.44 1.39
N GLY A 225 -2.34 5.24 2.03
CA GLY A 225 -1.99 6.56 1.51
C GLY A 225 -1.07 7.38 2.41
N SER A 226 -1.05 8.71 2.23
CA SER A 226 -0.24 9.60 3.05
C SER A 226 -0.84 9.84 4.44
N VAL A 227 -0.01 10.28 5.40
CA VAL A 227 -0.46 10.69 6.73
C VAL A 227 -1.55 11.76 6.66
N ASN A 228 -1.44 12.70 5.71
CA ASN A 228 -2.46 13.74 5.53
C ASN A 228 -3.81 13.16 5.05
N ALA A 229 -3.77 12.15 4.16
CA ALA A 229 -4.98 11.42 3.76
C ALA A 229 -5.58 10.65 4.95
N GLY A 230 -4.74 10.01 5.77
CA GLY A 230 -5.17 9.33 6.99
C GLY A 230 -5.88 10.27 7.98
N ARG A 231 -5.33 11.46 8.20
CA ARG A 231 -5.99 12.49 9.04
C ARG A 231 -7.36 12.87 8.50
N LYS A 232 -7.50 13.04 7.17
CA LYS A 232 -8.80 13.32 6.53
C LYS A 232 -9.78 12.17 6.73
N VAL A 233 -9.34 10.93 6.60
CA VAL A 233 -10.20 9.76 6.88
C VAL A 233 -10.66 9.74 8.34
N LEU A 234 -9.80 10.07 9.30
CA LEU A 234 -10.21 10.20 10.71
C LEU A 234 -11.28 11.30 10.89
N ASP A 235 -11.19 12.40 10.13
CA ASP A 235 -12.25 13.41 10.13
C ASP A 235 -13.56 12.87 9.52
N TYR A 236 -13.51 12.10 8.44
CA TYR A 236 -14.71 11.47 7.84
C TYR A 236 -15.35 10.45 8.78
N CYS A 237 -14.54 9.66 9.50
CA CYS A 237 -15.05 8.68 10.47
C CYS A 237 -15.94 9.29 11.56
N LYS A 238 -15.74 10.57 11.89
CA LYS A 238 -16.57 11.27 12.90
C LYS A 238 -18.05 11.33 12.51
N ALA A 239 -18.36 11.36 11.21
CA ALA A 239 -19.76 11.48 10.75
C ALA A 239 -20.61 10.28 11.16
N ASN A 240 -20.06 9.07 11.10
CA ASN A 240 -20.79 7.80 11.32
C ASN A 240 -20.21 6.96 12.44
N ILE A 241 -19.12 7.41 13.09
CA ILE A 241 -18.30 6.60 13.99
C ILE A 241 -17.80 5.34 13.24
N ALA A 242 -17.48 5.50 11.94
CA ALA A 242 -16.98 4.42 11.11
C ALA A 242 -15.61 3.96 11.60
N LYS A 243 -15.34 2.65 11.51
CA LYS A 243 -14.03 2.07 11.88
C LYS A 243 -12.97 2.51 10.85
N PRO A 244 -11.88 3.18 11.24
CA PRO A 244 -10.75 3.41 10.34
C PRO A 244 -9.83 2.17 10.28
N SER A 245 -9.29 1.87 9.10
CA SER A 245 -8.11 1.03 8.91
C SER A 245 -7.16 1.80 8.00
N LEU A 246 -6.02 2.20 8.54
CA LEU A 246 -5.11 3.15 7.91
C LEU A 246 -3.73 2.54 7.76
N GLU A 247 -3.30 2.37 6.52
CA GLU A 247 -1.93 2.06 6.14
C GLU A 247 -1.33 3.33 5.54
N LEU A 248 -0.33 3.90 6.22
CA LEU A 248 0.18 5.24 5.90
C LEU A 248 1.67 5.19 5.54
N GLY A 249 2.29 6.37 5.42
CA GLY A 249 3.68 6.50 5.05
C GLY A 249 4.67 5.84 6.01
N GLY A 250 5.86 5.63 5.53
CA GLY A 250 6.97 5.06 6.28
C GLY A 250 8.27 5.85 6.07
N LYS A 251 9.28 5.56 6.90
CA LYS A 251 10.65 6.04 6.75
C LYS A 251 11.61 4.93 7.20
N THR A 252 11.50 3.80 6.55
CA THR A 252 12.17 2.55 6.92
C THR A 252 13.65 2.74 7.18
N PRO A 253 14.16 2.52 8.41
CA PRO A 253 15.57 2.48 8.70
C PRO A 253 16.19 1.16 8.27
N ALA A 254 17.40 1.19 7.75
CA ALA A 254 18.27 0.02 7.59
C ALA A 254 19.51 0.18 8.50
N ILE A 255 19.73 -0.78 9.38
CA ILE A 255 20.91 -0.84 10.25
C ILE A 255 21.89 -1.85 9.66
N ILE A 256 23.13 -1.41 9.42
CA ILE A 256 24.20 -2.22 8.83
C ILE A 256 25.29 -2.44 9.89
N GLU A 257 25.36 -3.65 10.44
CA GLU A 257 26.32 -4.07 11.43
C GLU A 257 27.70 -4.39 10.81
N PRO A 258 28.80 -4.37 11.60
CA PRO A 258 30.16 -4.66 11.10
C PRO A 258 30.34 -6.05 10.50
N ASP A 259 29.53 -7.01 10.95
CA ASP A 259 29.57 -8.41 10.51
C ASP A 259 28.62 -8.73 9.36
N ALA A 260 27.92 -7.74 8.84
CA ALA A 260 27.01 -7.90 7.71
C ALA A 260 27.76 -8.27 6.42
N ASP A 261 27.11 -9.07 5.56
CA ASP A 261 27.51 -9.20 4.16
C ASP A 261 27.20 -7.88 3.43
N LEU A 262 28.22 -7.02 3.32
CA LEU A 262 28.10 -5.67 2.79
C LEU A 262 27.68 -5.65 1.31
N GLU A 263 28.15 -6.60 0.51
CA GLU A 263 27.78 -6.69 -0.92
C GLU A 263 26.30 -7.03 -1.09
N ARG A 264 25.82 -8.02 -0.36
CA ARG A 264 24.41 -8.41 -0.32
C ARG A 264 23.54 -7.29 0.21
N ALA A 265 23.94 -6.64 1.30
CA ALA A 265 23.22 -5.51 1.89
C ALA A 265 23.13 -4.35 0.89
N ALA A 266 24.24 -3.91 0.29
CA ALA A 266 24.25 -2.82 -0.67
C ALA A 266 23.36 -3.11 -1.89
N ALA A 267 23.45 -4.33 -2.46
CA ALA A 267 22.59 -4.73 -3.58
C ALA A 267 21.11 -4.69 -3.20
N ALA A 268 20.75 -5.18 -2.03
CA ALA A 268 19.38 -5.20 -1.53
C ALA A 268 18.84 -3.80 -1.25
N LEU A 269 19.64 -2.90 -0.65
CA LEU A 269 19.26 -1.52 -0.39
C LEU A 269 19.00 -0.76 -1.69
N VAL A 270 19.89 -0.89 -2.67
CA VAL A 270 19.73 -0.25 -3.98
C VAL A 270 18.48 -0.80 -4.68
N ALA A 271 18.27 -2.11 -4.70
CA ALA A 271 17.05 -2.70 -5.27
C ALA A 271 15.79 -2.16 -4.59
N SER A 272 15.74 -2.10 -3.25
CA SER A 272 14.61 -1.52 -2.51
C SER A 272 14.34 -0.07 -2.91
N LYS A 273 15.38 0.75 -3.07
CA LYS A 273 15.24 2.18 -3.34
C LYS A 273 14.99 2.52 -4.80
N THR A 274 15.26 1.60 -5.72
CA THR A 274 15.07 1.80 -7.17
C THR A 274 13.85 1.07 -7.74
N THR A 275 13.32 0.08 -7.03
CA THR A 275 12.04 -0.54 -7.37
C THR A 275 10.95 0.52 -7.39
N HIS A 276 10.22 0.60 -8.50
CA HIS A 276 9.18 1.62 -8.75
C HIS A 276 9.63 3.04 -8.40
N CYS A 277 10.91 3.38 -8.66
CA CYS A 277 11.51 4.69 -8.35
C CYS A 277 11.45 5.04 -6.85
N GLY A 278 11.52 4.05 -5.96
CA GLY A 278 11.45 4.24 -4.51
C GLY A 278 10.07 4.63 -3.96
N GLN A 279 9.01 4.52 -4.77
CA GLN A 279 7.64 4.88 -4.39
C GLN A 279 6.92 3.74 -3.66
N LEU A 280 7.52 3.25 -2.56
CA LEU A 280 6.96 2.23 -1.68
C LEU A 280 6.97 2.72 -0.23
N CYS A 281 5.89 2.45 0.50
CA CYS A 281 5.79 2.77 1.93
C CYS A 281 6.84 2.03 2.78
N THR A 282 7.27 0.85 2.33
CA THR A 282 8.31 0.01 2.97
C THR A 282 9.71 0.23 2.39
N ALA A 283 9.89 1.12 1.39
CA ALA A 283 11.22 1.40 0.83
C ALA A 283 12.20 1.87 1.93
N ILE A 284 13.44 1.38 1.86
CA ILE A 284 14.50 1.82 2.79
C ILE A 284 14.78 3.30 2.53
N GLU A 285 14.54 4.14 3.52
CA GLU A 285 14.63 5.61 3.40
C GLU A 285 15.67 6.26 4.30
N ARG A 286 16.27 5.49 5.21
CA ARG A 286 17.37 5.94 6.12
C ARG A 286 18.33 4.77 6.28
N VAL A 287 19.62 5.00 6.10
CA VAL A 287 20.65 3.96 6.23
C VAL A 287 21.62 4.32 7.31
N TYR A 288 21.65 3.55 8.37
CA TYR A 288 22.58 3.66 9.50
C TYR A 288 23.69 2.62 9.34
N VAL A 289 24.93 3.08 9.22
CA VAL A 289 26.09 2.21 8.96
C VAL A 289 27.09 2.34 10.09
N HIS A 290 27.50 1.21 10.66
CA HIS A 290 28.53 1.21 11.70
C HIS A 290 29.84 1.83 11.20
N ASP A 291 30.46 2.66 12.02
CA ASP A 291 31.63 3.47 11.64
C ASP A 291 32.77 2.65 11.02
N SER A 292 33.05 1.47 11.56
CA SER A 292 34.13 0.59 11.07
C SER A 292 33.98 0.08 9.65
N VAL A 293 32.78 0.11 9.07
CA VAL A 293 32.49 -0.38 7.71
C VAL A 293 31.86 0.69 6.81
N HIS A 294 31.62 1.89 7.35
CA HIS A 294 30.88 2.96 6.69
C HIS A 294 31.48 3.34 5.33
N ASP A 295 32.76 3.70 5.25
CA ASP A 295 33.35 4.21 4.01
C ASP A 295 33.38 3.15 2.90
N ARG A 296 33.64 1.89 3.29
CA ARG A 296 33.57 0.76 2.38
C ARG A 296 32.14 0.55 1.89
N PHE A 297 31.14 0.64 2.77
CA PHE A 297 29.75 0.44 2.40
C PHE A 297 29.20 1.58 1.53
N VAL A 298 29.56 2.83 1.82
CA VAL A 298 29.22 4.00 1.00
C VAL A 298 29.81 3.86 -0.40
N ALA A 299 31.06 3.40 -0.55
CA ALA A 299 31.64 3.16 -1.87
C ALA A 299 30.83 2.13 -2.68
N LEU A 300 30.42 1.02 -2.05
CA LEU A 300 29.55 0.01 -2.70
C LEU A 300 28.19 0.58 -3.10
N LEU A 301 27.56 1.37 -2.24
CA LEU A 301 26.28 2.03 -2.55
C LEU A 301 26.43 3.01 -3.70
N LYS A 302 27.48 3.81 -3.71
CA LYS A 302 27.77 4.81 -4.74
C LYS A 302 27.90 4.16 -6.12
N ASP A 303 28.72 3.12 -6.22
CA ASP A 303 28.95 2.40 -7.47
C ASP A 303 27.65 1.77 -7.98
N LYS A 304 26.90 1.09 -7.11
CA LYS A 304 25.65 0.42 -7.49
C LYS A 304 24.54 1.43 -7.86
N MET A 305 24.39 2.54 -7.13
CA MET A 305 23.40 3.58 -7.46
C MET A 305 23.76 4.35 -8.73
N ALA A 306 25.03 4.64 -8.96
CA ALA A 306 25.50 5.29 -10.19
C ALA A 306 25.28 4.42 -11.45
N ALA A 307 25.25 3.09 -11.29
CA ALA A 307 24.94 2.16 -12.37
C ALA A 307 23.45 2.10 -12.74
N VAL A 308 22.56 2.61 -11.89
CA VAL A 308 21.10 2.63 -12.15
C VAL A 308 20.79 3.66 -13.22
N ARG A 309 20.21 3.24 -14.32
CA ARG A 309 19.78 4.12 -15.41
C ARG A 309 18.28 4.39 -15.30
N SER A 310 17.88 5.65 -15.21
CA SER A 310 16.48 6.05 -15.31
C SER A 310 16.00 6.05 -16.76
N GLY A 311 14.75 5.72 -17.00
CA GLY A 311 14.15 5.77 -18.33
C GLY A 311 12.86 5.00 -18.46
N ASP A 312 12.29 5.07 -19.66
CA ASP A 312 11.03 4.40 -19.98
C ASP A 312 11.19 2.87 -19.97
N ARG A 313 10.51 2.23 -19.06
CA ARG A 313 10.55 0.77 -18.90
C ARG A 313 9.79 -0.01 -19.98
N ALA A 314 8.96 0.69 -20.76
CA ALA A 314 8.37 0.08 -21.95
C ALA A 314 9.41 -0.13 -23.07
N GLN A 315 10.48 0.68 -23.08
CA GLN A 315 11.61 0.55 -24.04
C GLN A 315 12.72 -0.35 -23.50
N ASP A 316 12.98 -0.30 -22.18
CA ASP A 316 14.03 -1.08 -21.53
C ASP A 316 13.63 -1.38 -20.08
N ALA A 317 13.17 -2.60 -19.82
CA ALA A 317 12.69 -3.04 -18.51
C ALA A 317 13.76 -2.99 -17.39
N THR A 318 15.05 -2.92 -17.76
CA THR A 318 16.16 -2.82 -16.80
C THR A 318 16.36 -1.42 -16.21
N ARG A 319 15.68 -0.42 -16.77
CA ARG A 319 15.75 0.96 -16.28
C ARG A 319 14.86 1.15 -15.05
N MET A 320 15.22 2.14 -14.24
CA MET A 320 14.33 2.66 -13.21
C MET A 320 13.28 3.57 -13.85
N GLY A 321 12.00 3.28 -13.62
CA GLY A 321 10.87 4.03 -14.16
C GLY A 321 10.74 5.45 -13.58
N PRO A 322 9.71 6.20 -14.01
CA PRO A 322 9.47 7.57 -13.56
C PRO A 322 8.80 7.62 -12.16
N LEU A 323 8.83 8.79 -11.58
CA LEU A 323 7.91 9.20 -10.52
C LEU A 323 6.49 9.39 -11.10
N VAL A 324 5.47 9.35 -10.23
CA VAL A 324 4.07 9.40 -10.66
C VAL A 324 3.66 10.76 -11.27
N SER A 325 4.33 11.85 -10.90
CA SER A 325 3.95 13.20 -11.34
C SER A 325 5.11 14.20 -11.30
N ALA A 326 4.96 15.31 -12.01
CA ALA A 326 5.87 16.45 -11.94
C ALA A 326 5.95 17.03 -10.52
N ALA A 327 4.83 17.08 -9.81
CA ALA A 327 4.79 17.58 -8.43
C ALA A 327 5.61 16.70 -7.48
N ALA A 328 5.51 15.37 -7.61
CA ALA A 328 6.33 14.44 -6.84
C ALA A 328 7.83 14.63 -7.15
N ARG A 329 8.20 14.76 -8.43
CA ARG A 329 9.58 15.01 -8.85
C ARG A 329 10.14 16.32 -8.28
N ALA A 330 9.38 17.40 -8.36
CA ALA A 330 9.78 18.70 -7.83
C ALA A 330 9.93 18.68 -6.30
N HIS A 331 9.03 18.02 -5.59
CA HIS A 331 9.10 17.87 -4.14
C HIS A 331 10.38 17.13 -3.71
N ILE A 332 10.67 15.97 -4.31
CA ILE A 332 11.85 15.16 -4.03
C ILE A 332 13.13 15.93 -4.33
N HIS A 333 13.18 16.61 -5.48
CA HIS A 333 14.34 17.42 -5.85
C HIS A 333 14.60 18.53 -4.84
N GLY A 334 13.57 19.27 -4.44
CA GLY A 334 13.69 20.30 -3.40
C GLY A 334 14.16 19.77 -2.06
N MET A 335 13.77 18.55 -1.65
CA MET A 335 14.31 17.90 -0.44
C MET A 335 15.81 17.62 -0.56
N VAL A 336 16.26 17.16 -1.73
CA VAL A 336 17.70 16.91 -1.99
C VAL A 336 18.48 18.21 -1.95
N GLU A 337 18.01 19.28 -2.60
CA GLU A 337 18.65 20.60 -2.59
C GLU A 337 18.77 21.14 -1.15
N ARG A 338 17.69 21.07 -0.36
CA ARG A 338 17.72 21.51 1.05
C ARG A 338 18.66 20.66 1.92
N ALA A 339 18.75 19.36 1.67
CA ALA A 339 19.69 18.49 2.38
C ALA A 339 21.14 18.87 2.09
N VAL A 340 21.49 19.14 0.82
CA VAL A 340 22.82 19.60 0.41
C VAL A 340 23.12 20.98 1.04
N ALA A 341 22.17 21.91 1.00
CA ALA A 341 22.31 23.22 1.64
C ALA A 341 22.50 23.14 3.16
N ALA A 342 21.92 22.10 3.80
CA ALA A 342 22.09 21.80 5.22
C ALA A 342 23.40 21.06 5.55
N GLY A 343 24.26 20.76 4.57
CA GLY A 343 25.58 20.16 4.74
C GLY A 343 25.70 18.69 4.40
N ALA A 344 24.65 18.04 3.84
CA ALA A 344 24.78 16.72 3.29
C ALA A 344 25.66 16.72 2.02
N THR A 345 26.39 15.63 1.79
CA THR A 345 27.23 15.46 0.61
C THR A 345 26.46 14.65 -0.44
N LEU A 346 26.30 15.22 -1.62
CA LEU A 346 25.74 14.52 -2.78
C LEU A 346 26.80 13.63 -3.44
N GLU A 347 26.67 12.32 -3.28
CA GLU A 347 27.62 11.34 -3.83
C GLU A 347 27.34 10.95 -5.27
N THR A 348 26.05 10.85 -5.63
CA THR A 348 25.57 10.59 -7.01
C THR A 348 24.12 11.01 -7.18
N GLY A 349 23.68 11.19 -8.40
CA GLY A 349 22.31 11.58 -8.73
C GLY A 349 22.02 13.06 -8.49
N GLY A 350 20.83 13.38 -8.00
CA GLY A 350 20.43 14.72 -7.54
C GLY A 350 20.06 15.73 -8.63
N THR A 351 20.19 15.39 -9.92
CA THR A 351 19.92 16.31 -11.05
C THR A 351 18.74 15.81 -11.87
N ILE A 352 17.73 16.64 -12.07
CA ILE A 352 16.60 16.30 -12.94
C ILE A 352 17.13 16.16 -14.39
N PRO A 353 16.91 15.01 -15.06
CA PRO A 353 17.32 14.83 -16.44
C PRO A 353 16.46 15.69 -17.39
N ASP A 354 17.04 16.11 -18.50
CA ASP A 354 16.34 16.78 -19.58
C ASP A 354 15.37 15.83 -20.31
N GLY A 355 14.33 16.40 -20.92
CA GLY A 355 13.37 15.66 -21.75
C GLY A 355 12.06 15.35 -21.05
N PRO A 356 11.15 14.67 -21.77
CA PRO A 356 9.83 14.29 -21.24
C PRO A 356 9.92 13.18 -20.21
N GLY A 357 8.87 13.08 -19.39
CA GLY A 357 8.73 12.08 -18.34
C GLY A 357 9.23 12.57 -16.97
N PHE A 358 8.63 12.03 -15.92
CA PHE A 358 8.93 12.45 -14.54
C PHE A 358 10.10 11.66 -13.94
N PHE A 359 11.16 11.47 -14.72
CA PHE A 359 12.34 10.73 -14.28
C PHE A 359 13.13 11.49 -13.23
N TYR A 360 13.72 10.74 -12.31
CA TYR A 360 14.67 11.23 -11.30
C TYR A 360 15.76 10.18 -11.08
N PRO A 361 17.06 10.56 -10.99
CA PRO A 361 18.13 9.59 -10.85
C PRO A 361 18.18 8.98 -9.44
N ALA A 362 18.70 7.76 -9.34
CA ALA A 362 19.07 7.18 -8.07
C ALA A 362 20.09 8.09 -7.38
N THR A 363 19.77 8.56 -6.18
CA THR A 363 20.48 9.65 -5.50
C THR A 363 20.98 9.19 -4.13
N LEU A 364 22.28 9.33 -3.88
CA LEU A 364 22.93 8.98 -2.63
C LEU A 364 23.42 10.24 -1.93
N LEU A 365 23.07 10.37 -0.67
CA LEU A 365 23.50 11.45 0.22
C LEU A 365 24.28 10.88 1.40
N THR A 366 25.41 11.46 1.73
CA THR A 366 26.21 11.16 2.93
C THR A 366 26.37 12.39 3.81
N ASN A 367 27.03 12.27 4.94
CA ASN A 367 27.13 13.32 5.96
C ASN A 367 25.76 13.86 6.40
N CYS A 368 24.74 13.02 6.32
CA CYS A 368 23.41 13.35 6.80
C CYS A 368 23.39 13.31 8.33
N ARG A 369 22.62 14.22 8.94
CA ARG A 369 22.35 14.23 10.39
C ARG A 369 20.92 13.83 10.65
N GLN A 370 20.66 13.31 11.85
CA GLN A 370 19.34 12.85 12.26
C GLN A 370 18.24 13.93 12.17
N ASP A 371 18.60 15.20 12.39
CA ASP A 371 17.68 16.34 12.37
C ASP A 371 17.34 16.88 10.98
N MET A 372 17.98 16.38 9.92
CA MET A 372 17.74 16.86 8.56
C MET A 372 16.37 16.40 8.04
N GLU A 373 15.66 17.28 7.29
CA GLU A 373 14.37 16.97 6.67
C GLU A 373 14.42 15.67 5.84
N ILE A 374 15.50 15.45 5.07
CA ILE A 374 15.67 14.24 4.23
C ILE A 374 15.73 12.94 5.05
N VAL A 375 16.01 13.02 6.35
CA VAL A 375 16.02 11.90 7.30
C VAL A 375 14.70 11.80 8.05
N GLN A 376 14.03 12.95 8.33
CA GLN A 376 12.83 13.02 9.16
C GLN A 376 11.52 12.94 8.35
N GLU A 377 11.48 13.33 7.08
CA GLU A 377 10.26 13.31 6.28
C GLU A 377 10.34 12.22 5.21
N GLU A 378 9.21 11.59 4.91
CA GLU A 378 9.10 10.57 3.86
C GLU A 378 9.44 11.18 2.50
N THR A 379 10.40 10.60 1.79
CA THR A 379 10.83 11.08 0.47
C THR A 379 9.98 10.50 -0.66
N PHE A 380 9.58 9.24 -0.53
CA PHE A 380 8.79 8.49 -1.52
C PHE A 380 9.39 8.55 -2.94
N GLY A 381 10.72 8.45 -3.00
CA GLY A 381 11.51 8.57 -4.24
C GLY A 381 12.89 7.91 -4.11
N PRO A 382 13.71 7.92 -5.17
CA PRO A 382 14.94 7.16 -5.25
C PRO A 382 16.13 7.84 -4.56
N VAL A 383 15.93 8.35 -3.35
CA VAL A 383 16.95 9.08 -2.57
C VAL A 383 17.28 8.32 -1.31
N MET A 384 18.57 8.12 -1.04
CA MET A 384 19.09 7.33 0.07
C MET A 384 20.05 8.16 0.93
N PRO A 385 19.62 8.71 2.07
CA PRO A 385 20.49 9.32 3.06
C PRO A 385 21.20 8.25 3.91
N VAL A 386 22.51 8.43 4.13
CA VAL A 386 23.37 7.54 4.91
C VAL A 386 23.94 8.29 6.09
N LEU A 387 23.86 7.67 7.29
CA LEU A 387 24.34 8.18 8.54
C LEU A 387 25.32 7.17 9.18
N ARG A 388 26.25 7.67 10.00
CA ARG A 388 27.16 6.85 10.81
C ARG A 388 26.55 6.57 12.17
N TYR A 389 26.93 5.43 12.75
CA TYR A 389 26.73 5.14 14.17
C TYR A 389 27.94 4.36 14.72
N THR A 390 28.11 4.35 16.04
CA THR A 390 29.25 3.72 16.72
C THR A 390 28.84 2.53 17.58
N THR A 391 27.62 2.52 18.12
CA THR A 391 27.12 1.43 18.96
C THR A 391 25.74 1.00 18.49
N LEU A 392 25.39 -0.26 18.69
CA LEU A 392 24.07 -0.79 18.33
C LEU A 392 22.94 -0.01 19.02
N ASP A 393 23.13 0.38 20.29
CA ASP A 393 22.12 1.16 21.04
C ASP A 393 21.89 2.54 20.41
N GLU A 394 22.95 3.18 19.89
CA GLU A 394 22.84 4.44 19.14
C GLU A 394 22.05 4.23 17.84
N ALA A 395 22.34 3.16 17.08
CA ALA A 395 21.61 2.86 15.85
C ALA A 395 20.10 2.58 16.11
N ILE A 396 19.79 1.83 17.16
CA ILE A 396 18.41 1.59 17.59
C ILE A 396 17.76 2.91 18.03
N GLY A 397 18.46 3.75 18.77
CA GLY A 397 17.99 5.08 19.19
C GLY A 397 17.63 5.94 17.98
N PHE A 398 18.51 6.06 16.98
CA PHE A 398 18.25 6.79 15.75
C PHE A 398 17.10 6.20 14.93
N ALA A 399 17.01 4.88 14.85
CA ALA A 399 15.92 4.22 14.13
C ALA A 399 14.56 4.51 14.76
N ASN A 400 14.49 4.56 16.10
CA ASN A 400 13.29 4.80 16.88
C ASN A 400 12.93 6.29 17.05
N ASP A 401 13.93 7.20 16.96
CA ASP A 401 13.73 8.67 17.00
C ASP A 401 13.10 9.15 15.70
N HIS A 402 11.85 8.74 15.50
CA HIS A 402 11.08 9.05 14.30
C HIS A 402 9.56 9.01 14.53
N GLN A 403 8.83 9.81 13.74
CA GLN A 403 7.37 9.84 13.78
C GLN A 403 6.71 8.63 13.11
N PHE A 404 7.42 7.90 12.26
CA PHE A 404 6.96 6.70 11.55
C PHE A 404 7.48 5.41 12.20
N GLY A 405 6.79 4.31 11.96
CA GLY A 405 7.16 2.99 12.44
C GLY A 405 6.46 1.90 11.62
N LEU A 406 6.59 1.93 10.26
CA LEU A 406 6.03 0.88 9.40
C LEU A 406 6.94 -0.34 9.38
N SER A 407 8.08 -0.22 8.74
CA SER A 407 9.06 -1.31 8.60
C SER A 407 10.45 -0.88 9.08
N SER A 408 11.29 -1.86 9.33
CA SER A 408 12.71 -1.72 9.65
C SER A 408 13.52 -2.87 9.05
N VAL A 409 14.81 -2.63 8.81
CA VAL A 409 15.72 -3.61 8.21
C VAL A 409 16.99 -3.70 9.03
N LEU A 410 17.51 -4.89 9.22
CA LEU A 410 18.79 -5.15 9.87
C LEU A 410 19.63 -6.12 9.03
N TYR A 411 20.91 -5.80 8.87
CA TYR A 411 21.90 -6.69 8.30
C TYR A 411 22.94 -7.06 9.35
N THR A 412 22.97 -8.32 9.76
CA THR A 412 23.92 -8.90 10.73
C THR A 412 23.95 -10.41 10.58
N GLU A 413 25.08 -11.05 10.87
CA GLU A 413 25.19 -12.50 10.97
C GLU A 413 25.07 -13.01 12.42
N ARG A 414 24.85 -12.09 13.40
CA ARG A 414 24.76 -12.43 14.82
C ARG A 414 23.32 -12.56 15.27
N TYR A 415 22.93 -13.75 15.65
CA TYR A 415 21.59 -14.01 16.20
C TYR A 415 21.26 -13.11 17.40
N ARG A 416 22.22 -12.90 18.32
CA ARG A 416 22.01 -12.03 19.52
C ARG A 416 21.69 -10.59 19.10
N THR A 417 22.42 -10.02 18.16
CA THR A 417 22.15 -8.68 17.60
C THR A 417 20.74 -8.61 17.01
N ALA A 418 20.36 -9.61 16.19
CA ALA A 418 19.04 -9.67 15.58
C ALA A 418 17.91 -9.69 16.64
N MET A 419 18.07 -10.47 17.71
CA MET A 419 17.10 -10.52 18.80
C MET A 419 17.07 -9.24 19.65
N THR A 420 18.22 -8.59 19.85
CA THR A 420 18.29 -7.30 20.56
C THR A 420 17.49 -6.24 19.77
N VAL A 421 17.71 -6.14 18.46
CA VAL A 421 16.97 -5.19 17.60
C VAL A 421 15.48 -5.56 17.56
N ALA A 422 15.14 -6.83 17.39
CA ALA A 422 13.75 -7.29 17.35
C ALA A 422 12.94 -6.90 18.60
N ASN A 423 13.59 -6.88 19.76
CA ASN A 423 12.93 -6.51 21.02
C ASN A 423 12.89 -5.00 21.29
N ALA A 424 13.69 -4.20 20.55
CA ALA A 424 13.88 -2.78 20.85
C ALA A 424 13.37 -1.85 19.74
N ILE A 425 13.21 -2.33 18.50
CA ILE A 425 12.77 -1.51 17.37
C ILE A 425 11.28 -1.15 17.48
N GLU A 426 10.95 0.11 17.22
CA GLU A 426 9.58 0.63 17.28
C GLU A 426 8.95 0.72 15.87
N ALA A 427 8.82 -0.43 15.23
CA ALA A 427 8.17 -0.57 13.93
C ALA A 427 7.29 -1.83 13.91
N GLY A 428 6.27 -1.83 13.08
CA GLY A 428 5.37 -2.97 12.89
C GLY A 428 6.05 -4.18 12.27
N GLU A 429 7.12 -3.95 11.51
CA GLU A 429 7.86 -5.01 10.81
C GLU A 429 9.38 -4.87 10.99
N LEU A 430 10.05 -6.01 11.16
CA LEU A 430 11.51 -6.11 11.09
C LEU A 430 11.91 -7.19 10.10
N TYR A 431 12.74 -6.81 9.14
CA TYR A 431 13.33 -7.71 8.15
C TYR A 431 14.82 -7.87 8.43
N VAL A 432 15.27 -9.11 8.64
CA VAL A 432 16.69 -9.41 8.88
C VAL A 432 17.29 -10.06 7.64
N ASN A 433 18.40 -9.48 7.14
CA ASN A 433 19.17 -9.94 6.00
C ASN A 433 18.34 -10.06 4.69
N ARG A 434 17.34 -9.21 4.52
CA ARG A 434 16.51 -9.12 3.30
C ARG A 434 15.90 -7.72 3.13
N THR A 435 15.43 -7.42 1.92
CA THR A 435 14.60 -6.25 1.67
C THR A 435 13.19 -6.43 2.24
N PRO A 436 12.50 -5.34 2.59
CA PRO A 436 11.07 -5.38 2.88
C PRO A 436 10.31 -5.91 1.66
N ALA A 437 9.51 -6.94 1.88
CA ALA A 437 8.55 -7.49 0.92
C ALA A 437 7.48 -8.21 1.73
N ASP A 438 6.34 -7.60 1.84
CA ASP A 438 5.26 -7.99 2.75
C ASP A 438 4.73 -9.39 2.39
N PRO A 439 4.91 -10.42 3.25
CA PRO A 439 4.26 -11.69 3.05
C PRO A 439 2.78 -11.56 3.41
N TYR A 440 1.86 -11.82 2.48
CA TYR A 440 0.42 -11.68 2.71
C TYR A 440 -0.16 -12.62 3.79
N GLN A 441 0.60 -13.59 4.25
CA GLN A 441 0.27 -14.41 5.43
C GLN A 441 0.75 -13.79 6.75
N GLY A 442 1.56 -12.73 6.70
CA GLY A 442 2.00 -11.95 7.84
C GLY A 442 0.95 -10.96 8.33
N PHE A 443 1.38 -9.91 8.98
CA PHE A 443 0.54 -8.78 9.37
C PHE A 443 1.29 -7.50 9.05
N HIS A 444 0.79 -6.75 8.08
CA HIS A 444 1.34 -5.47 7.64
C HIS A 444 0.65 -4.35 8.41
N ALA A 445 1.32 -3.80 9.40
CA ALA A 445 0.75 -2.81 10.30
C ALA A 445 1.76 -1.73 10.67
N GLY A 446 1.36 -0.48 10.51
CA GLY A 446 2.16 0.66 10.92
C GLY A 446 1.99 1.01 12.40
N TRP A 447 3.12 1.23 13.08
CA TRP A 447 3.15 1.84 14.41
C TRP A 447 3.24 3.37 14.29
N LYS A 448 3.05 4.08 15.40
CA LYS A 448 3.13 5.55 15.47
C LYS A 448 2.22 6.19 14.39
N ARG A 449 2.77 7.07 13.52
CA ARG A 449 2.01 7.73 12.45
C ARG A 449 1.94 6.92 11.15
N SER A 450 2.49 5.71 11.11
CA SER A 450 2.44 4.86 9.94
C SER A 450 1.14 4.08 9.78
N GLY A 451 0.26 4.05 10.80
CA GLY A 451 -1.02 3.40 10.60
C GLY A 451 -1.87 3.27 11.85
N LEU A 452 -3.07 2.71 11.64
CA LEU A 452 -4.06 2.35 12.65
C LEU A 452 -4.80 1.10 12.14
N GLY A 453 -4.68 -0.03 12.84
CA GLY A 453 -5.05 -1.34 12.29
C GLY A 453 -3.93 -1.89 11.42
N GLY A 454 -4.27 -2.67 10.42
CA GLY A 454 -3.32 -3.26 9.49
C GLY A 454 -3.98 -4.19 8.49
N ASP A 455 -3.20 -4.57 7.50
CA ASP A 455 -3.61 -5.46 6.41
C ASP A 455 -2.95 -6.83 6.55
N ASP A 456 -3.38 -7.79 5.75
CA ASP A 456 -2.81 -9.13 5.60
C ASP A 456 -2.95 -10.06 6.81
N GLY A 457 -2.69 -11.33 6.58
CA GLY A 457 -2.72 -12.37 7.60
C GLY A 457 -4.06 -12.52 8.31
N LYS A 458 -4.02 -13.17 9.47
CA LYS A 458 -5.18 -13.36 10.36
C LYS A 458 -5.68 -12.02 10.90
N HIS A 459 -4.77 -11.19 11.38
CA HIS A 459 -5.13 -9.94 12.06
C HIS A 459 -5.73 -8.93 11.08
N GLY A 460 -5.13 -8.76 9.88
CA GLY A 460 -5.68 -7.89 8.84
C GLY A 460 -7.06 -8.36 8.35
N MET A 461 -7.28 -9.67 8.20
CA MET A 461 -8.60 -10.19 7.87
C MET A 461 -9.62 -9.90 8.98
N LEU A 462 -9.25 -10.04 10.26
CA LEU A 462 -10.13 -9.76 11.39
C LEU A 462 -10.46 -8.27 11.55
N GLU A 463 -9.65 -7.36 10.99
CA GLU A 463 -9.97 -5.92 10.95
C GLU A 463 -11.33 -5.66 10.27
N PHE A 464 -11.70 -6.45 9.27
CA PHE A 464 -12.96 -6.36 8.54
C PHE A 464 -14.14 -7.02 9.26
N THR A 465 -14.00 -7.33 10.54
CA THR A 465 -15.05 -7.90 11.39
C THR A 465 -15.30 -7.05 12.64
N GLN A 466 -16.49 -7.24 13.20
CA GLN A 466 -16.84 -6.79 14.55
C GLN A 466 -17.29 -8.00 15.38
N THR A 467 -17.32 -7.86 16.70
CA THR A 467 -17.68 -8.93 17.61
C THR A 467 -19.08 -8.73 18.20
N ARG A 468 -19.83 -9.82 18.35
CA ARG A 468 -21.10 -9.87 19.06
C ARG A 468 -20.98 -10.84 20.23
N LEU A 469 -21.28 -10.36 21.44
CA LEU A 469 -21.47 -11.24 22.60
C LEU A 469 -22.91 -11.74 22.59
N VAL A 470 -23.06 -13.07 22.65
CA VAL A 470 -24.36 -13.75 22.87
C VAL A 470 -24.31 -14.43 24.21
N VAL A 471 -25.23 -14.07 25.10
CA VAL A 471 -25.39 -14.66 26.44
C VAL A 471 -26.63 -15.53 26.38
N MET A 472 -26.48 -16.82 26.68
CA MET A 472 -27.59 -17.77 26.66
C MET A 472 -27.73 -18.41 28.06
N LYS A 473 -28.82 -18.11 28.73
CA LYS A 473 -29.23 -18.79 29.97
C LYS A 473 -30.20 -19.90 29.65
N TYR A 474 -30.02 -21.08 30.25
CA TYR A 474 -30.84 -22.29 30.03
C TYR A 474 -31.25 -22.99 31.35
#